data_aa08e9ba31fc294f9002bdf64e6f600b
#
_entry.id   aa08e9ba31fc294f9002bdf64e6f600b
#
_cell.length_a   1.000
_cell.length_b   1.000
_cell.length_c   1.000
_cell.angle_alpha   90.00
_cell.angle_beta   90.00
_cell.angle_gamma   90.00
#
_symmetry.space_group_name_H-M   'P 1'
#
loop_
_entity.id
_entity.type
_entity.pdbx_description
1 polymer ?
#
loop_
_entity_poly.entity_id
_entity_poly.type
_entity_poly.pdbx_seq_one_letter_code
_entity_poly.pdbx_strand_id
1 'polypeptide(L)'
;MQAKSVKKQKEQDEILKDITRNDYEWGFETAVATHALKKGLNEEVVREISRLKGEPDYMLDFRLKAFRQWQKMKEPTWGHFEHAPIDFQDIVYYAAPETASDNPLDNIDPELLETFKKLGIELDESKELPKVAVDAIMDSVSVKTMYSEELAKQGIIFCSISEAIKNHPDLIQQYLGSVVPSGDNYYSALNAAVFSDGSFVYIPKGVRCPMELSSYFRINAKESGQFERTLIIADEGAYVSYMEGCTAPMRDKNQLHAAVVEIVVLKDAEVKYSTVQNWYPGDKEGRGGIYNFVTKRGICKGSRAKLSWTQVETGSAITWKYPSIILKGDHSTGEFYSVAVTNHRQQADTGTKMIHIGQNTSSTIVSKGVSAGESQNSYRGLVKVMPNATGARNFSRCDSLLMGNRCGAHTWPDMQCQNDSAVIEHEATTSRISEEKLFYCRQRGLSEESAVSLIVNGYAKDVLNQLPMEFAAEAQKLLSVSLEGSVG
;
A
#
# COMPACT_ATOMS: atom_id res chain seq x y z
N MET A 1 1.33 49.35 5.52
CA MET A 1 1.89 47.99 5.39
C MET A 1 1.30 46.98 6.38
N GLN A 2 1.06 47.34 7.64
CA GLN A 2 0.48 46.43 8.65
C GLN A 2 -0.93 45.88 8.33
N ALA A 3 -1.84 46.68 7.75
CA ALA A 3 -3.19 46.24 7.42
C ALA A 3 -3.26 45.19 6.32
N LYS A 4 -2.33 45.15 5.35
CA LYS A 4 -2.24 44.11 4.31
C LYS A 4 -1.67 42.78 4.85
N SER A 5 -0.77 42.87 5.84
CA SER A 5 -0.20 41.70 6.51
C SER A 5 -1.28 40.97 7.36
N VAL A 6 -2.08 41.72 8.12
CA VAL A 6 -3.15 41.16 8.95
C VAL A 6 -4.29 40.53 8.11
N LYS A 7 -4.57 41.13 6.93
CA LYS A 7 -5.61 40.56 6.02
C LYS A 7 -5.12 39.25 5.39
N LYS A 8 -3.85 39.17 4.99
CA LYS A 8 -3.26 37.95 4.43
C LYS A 8 -3.10 36.84 5.48
N GLN A 9 -2.86 37.21 6.72
CA GLN A 9 -2.81 36.27 7.84
C GLN A 9 -4.19 35.75 8.21
N LYS A 10 -5.25 36.59 8.18
CA LYS A 10 -6.62 36.12 8.36
C LYS A 10 -7.12 35.23 7.22
N GLU A 11 -6.79 35.54 5.96
CA GLU A 11 -7.09 34.66 4.83
C GLU A 11 -6.34 33.31 4.94
N GLN A 12 -5.10 33.28 5.38
CA GLN A 12 -4.35 32.06 5.67
C GLN A 12 -4.95 31.28 6.86
N ASP A 13 -5.38 31.96 7.92
CA ASP A 13 -6.03 31.35 9.08
C ASP A 13 -7.43 30.81 8.73
N GLU A 14 -8.16 31.45 7.81
CA GLU A 14 -9.44 30.93 7.29
C GLU A 14 -9.22 29.72 6.38
N ILE A 15 -8.25 29.74 5.50
CA ILE A 15 -7.86 28.57 4.68
C ILE A 15 -7.37 27.42 5.57
N LEU A 16 -6.58 27.71 6.60
CA LEU A 16 -6.15 26.71 7.58
C LEU A 16 -7.35 26.17 8.39
N LYS A 17 -8.31 27.00 8.77
CA LYS A 17 -9.53 26.58 9.47
C LYS A 17 -10.45 25.75 8.60
N ASP A 18 -10.57 26.03 7.31
CA ASP A 18 -11.32 25.19 6.36
C ASP A 18 -10.62 23.86 6.11
N ILE A 19 -9.29 23.83 6.09
CA ILE A 19 -8.48 22.61 5.97
C ILE A 19 -8.57 21.76 7.26
N THR A 20 -8.67 22.37 8.43
CA THR A 20 -8.71 21.68 9.74
C THR A 20 -10.11 21.30 10.21
N ARG A 21 -11.16 21.67 9.48
CA ARG A 21 -12.56 21.40 9.87
C ARG A 21 -13.17 20.14 9.28
N ASN A 22 -12.48 19.42 8.42
CA ASN A 22 -13.05 18.28 7.75
C ASN A 22 -12.70 16.98 8.46
N ASP A 23 -13.70 16.38 9.13
CA ASP A 23 -13.77 14.96 9.39
C ASP A 23 -13.39 14.22 8.08
N TYR A 24 -12.43 13.31 8.11
CA TYR A 24 -11.93 12.45 7.04
C TYR A 24 -12.49 12.78 5.63
N GLU A 25 -11.82 13.71 4.92
CA GLU A 25 -12.22 14.31 3.64
C GLU A 25 -12.61 13.27 2.56
N TRP A 26 -12.03 12.07 2.64
CA TRP A 26 -12.28 10.95 1.71
C TRP A 26 -13.41 10.01 2.15
N GLY A 27 -14.10 10.31 3.24
CA GLY A 27 -15.16 9.48 3.83
C GLY A 27 -16.52 9.50 3.11
N PHE A 28 -16.66 10.20 1.98
CA PHE A 28 -17.90 10.26 1.21
C PHE A 28 -18.22 8.95 0.48
N GLU A 29 -19.51 8.69 0.23
CA GLU A 29 -20.00 7.57 -0.59
C GLU A 29 -20.27 8.07 -2.03
N THR A 30 -19.96 7.20 -3.01
CA THR A 30 -20.33 7.44 -4.42
C THR A 30 -21.69 6.78 -4.68
N ALA A 31 -22.65 7.51 -5.19
CA ALA A 31 -24.02 7.03 -5.42
C ALA A 31 -24.14 6.32 -6.79
N VAL A 32 -23.35 5.25 -7.00
CA VAL A 32 -23.40 4.46 -8.24
C VAL A 32 -24.13 3.15 -7.96
N ALA A 33 -25.03 2.74 -8.88
CA ALA A 33 -25.66 1.43 -8.84
C ALA A 33 -24.60 0.33 -8.93
N THR A 34 -24.66 -0.64 -8.04
CA THR A 34 -23.64 -1.67 -7.92
C THR A 34 -24.25 -3.05 -7.99
N HIS A 35 -23.74 -3.89 -8.90
CA HIS A 35 -24.00 -5.31 -8.90
C HIS A 35 -23.07 -6.02 -7.92
N ALA A 36 -23.62 -6.67 -6.90
CA ALA A 36 -22.85 -7.38 -5.89
C ALA A 36 -23.31 -8.83 -5.76
N LEU A 37 -22.36 -9.75 -5.55
CA LEU A 37 -22.67 -11.15 -5.22
C LEU A 37 -23.26 -11.24 -3.80
N LYS A 38 -23.94 -12.36 -3.52
CA LYS A 38 -24.40 -12.67 -2.16
C LYS A 38 -23.21 -12.83 -1.22
N LYS A 39 -23.42 -12.50 0.05
CA LYS A 39 -22.45 -12.73 1.11
C LYS A 39 -22.08 -14.20 1.25
N GLY A 40 -20.87 -14.43 1.69
CA GLY A 40 -20.32 -15.73 2.00
C GLY A 40 -19.32 -16.23 0.96
N LEU A 41 -18.46 -17.14 1.41
CA LEU A 41 -17.39 -17.73 0.59
C LEU A 41 -17.54 -19.24 0.51
N ASN A 42 -17.75 -19.72 -0.70
CA ASN A 42 -17.77 -21.13 -1.05
C ASN A 42 -17.22 -21.32 -2.48
N GLU A 43 -17.13 -22.58 -2.93
CA GLU A 43 -16.61 -22.89 -4.27
C GLU A 43 -17.48 -22.29 -5.40
N GLU A 44 -18.79 -22.17 -5.18
CA GLU A 44 -19.72 -21.58 -6.15
C GLU A 44 -19.44 -20.08 -6.36
N VAL A 45 -19.22 -19.34 -5.28
CA VAL A 45 -18.83 -17.92 -5.35
C VAL A 45 -17.50 -17.74 -6.08
N VAL A 46 -16.51 -18.60 -5.85
CA VAL A 46 -15.22 -18.58 -6.58
C VAL A 46 -15.42 -18.80 -8.08
N ARG A 47 -16.26 -19.77 -8.46
CA ARG A 47 -16.62 -20.03 -9.87
C ARG A 47 -17.36 -18.87 -10.50
N GLU A 48 -18.27 -18.24 -9.75
CA GLU A 48 -19.04 -17.11 -10.23
C GLU A 48 -18.17 -15.85 -10.46
N ILE A 49 -17.20 -15.57 -9.58
CA ILE A 49 -16.21 -14.50 -9.81
C ILE A 49 -15.45 -14.73 -11.13
N SER A 50 -14.95 -15.96 -11.34
CA SER A 50 -14.23 -16.31 -12.57
C SER A 50 -15.12 -16.19 -13.83
N ARG A 51 -16.38 -16.59 -13.73
CA ARG A 51 -17.38 -16.47 -14.81
C ARG A 51 -17.67 -15.00 -15.14
N LEU A 52 -17.93 -14.18 -14.14
CA LEU A 52 -18.22 -12.75 -14.32
C LEU A 52 -17.05 -12.00 -14.95
N LYS A 53 -15.82 -12.40 -14.62
CA LYS A 53 -14.62 -11.84 -15.21
C LYS A 53 -14.27 -12.42 -16.59
N GLY A 54 -14.96 -13.45 -17.05
CA GLY A 54 -14.69 -14.13 -18.32
C GLY A 54 -13.28 -14.70 -18.37
N GLU A 55 -12.84 -15.32 -17.29
CA GLU A 55 -11.50 -15.88 -17.16
C GLU A 55 -11.33 -17.20 -17.89
N PRO A 56 -10.13 -17.52 -18.43
CA PRO A 56 -9.82 -18.82 -18.99
C PRO A 56 -9.72 -19.89 -17.89
N ASP A 57 -9.89 -21.17 -18.27
CA ASP A 57 -9.95 -22.32 -17.35
C ASP A 57 -8.74 -22.40 -16.39
N TYR A 58 -7.52 -22.06 -16.84
CA TYR A 58 -6.34 -22.11 -15.99
C TYR A 58 -6.44 -21.16 -14.79
N MET A 59 -7.17 -20.05 -14.92
CA MET A 59 -7.40 -19.11 -13.82
C MET A 59 -8.43 -19.65 -12.83
N LEU A 60 -9.49 -20.27 -13.32
CA LEU A 60 -10.44 -20.95 -12.44
C LEU A 60 -9.73 -22.04 -11.62
N ASP A 61 -8.86 -22.84 -12.25
CA ASP A 61 -8.07 -23.86 -11.56
C ASP A 61 -7.14 -23.26 -10.50
N PHE A 62 -6.49 -22.13 -10.81
CA PHE A 62 -5.66 -21.37 -9.85
C PHE A 62 -6.49 -20.94 -8.64
N ARG A 63 -7.67 -20.35 -8.85
CA ARG A 63 -8.58 -19.89 -7.80
C ARG A 63 -9.08 -21.04 -6.92
N LEU A 64 -9.55 -22.12 -7.52
CA LEU A 64 -10.08 -23.29 -6.81
C LEU A 64 -8.99 -23.98 -5.98
N LYS A 65 -7.77 -24.07 -6.52
CA LYS A 65 -6.62 -24.60 -5.77
C LYS A 65 -6.32 -23.73 -4.54
N ALA A 66 -6.33 -22.41 -4.71
CA ALA A 66 -6.11 -21.46 -3.62
C ALA A 66 -7.22 -21.53 -2.56
N PHE A 67 -8.49 -21.61 -2.98
CA PHE A 67 -9.63 -21.75 -2.08
C PHE A 67 -9.53 -23.02 -1.22
N ARG A 68 -9.25 -24.18 -1.85
CA ARG A 68 -9.06 -25.45 -1.13
C ARG A 68 -7.85 -25.44 -0.20
N GLN A 69 -6.81 -24.69 -0.55
CA GLN A 69 -5.66 -24.45 0.34
C GLN A 69 -6.05 -23.59 1.54
N TRP A 70 -6.76 -22.48 1.30
CA TRP A 70 -7.24 -21.59 2.34
C TRP A 70 -8.11 -22.30 3.38
N GLN A 71 -9.03 -23.17 2.93
CA GLN A 71 -9.88 -23.97 3.83
C GLN A 71 -9.11 -24.88 4.80
N LYS A 72 -7.88 -25.26 4.46
CA LYS A 72 -7.01 -26.09 5.31
C LYS A 72 -6.14 -25.27 6.26
N MET A 73 -6.04 -23.97 6.04
CA MET A 73 -5.23 -23.07 6.84
C MET A 73 -6.03 -22.57 8.05
N LYS A 74 -5.29 -22.12 9.05
CA LYS A 74 -5.87 -21.41 10.19
C LYS A 74 -5.46 -19.95 10.11
N GLU A 75 -6.37 -19.08 10.50
CA GLU A 75 -6.07 -17.66 10.65
C GLU A 75 -4.90 -17.49 11.63
N PRO A 76 -3.85 -16.74 11.28
CA PRO A 76 -2.71 -16.57 12.14
C PRO A 76 -3.03 -15.66 13.34
N THR A 77 -2.51 -16.03 14.52
CA THR A 77 -2.77 -15.34 15.79
C THR A 77 -1.50 -14.71 16.40
N TRP A 78 -0.42 -14.65 15.65
CA TRP A 78 0.86 -14.16 16.14
C TRP A 78 1.05 -12.63 15.97
N GLY A 79 0.15 -11.94 15.28
CA GLY A 79 0.17 -10.48 15.14
C GLY A 79 0.01 -9.80 16.50
N HIS A 80 0.66 -8.66 16.69
CA HIS A 80 0.53 -7.88 17.91
C HIS A 80 -0.59 -6.84 17.77
N PHE A 81 -1.79 -7.32 17.62
CA PHE A 81 -3.03 -6.57 17.58
C PHE A 81 -4.20 -7.47 17.98
N GLU A 82 -5.29 -6.84 18.37
CA GLU A 82 -6.52 -7.53 18.76
C GLU A 82 -7.67 -7.06 17.87
N HIS A 83 -8.49 -8.01 17.41
CA HIS A 83 -9.71 -7.73 16.66
C HIS A 83 -10.79 -8.76 16.96
N ALA A 84 -12.04 -8.37 16.72
CA ALA A 84 -13.13 -9.34 16.73
C ALA A 84 -12.92 -10.39 15.63
N PRO A 85 -13.31 -11.66 15.84
CA PRO A 85 -13.23 -12.67 14.80
C PRO A 85 -13.89 -12.19 13.51
N ILE A 86 -13.21 -12.40 12.37
CA ILE A 86 -13.75 -12.04 11.06
C ILE A 86 -14.73 -13.13 10.62
N ASP A 87 -15.99 -12.74 10.40
CA ASP A 87 -16.97 -13.64 9.79
C ASP A 87 -16.84 -13.60 8.26
N PHE A 88 -16.09 -14.54 7.71
CA PHE A 88 -15.90 -14.70 6.27
C PHE A 88 -17.20 -15.05 5.52
N GLN A 89 -18.29 -15.37 6.22
CA GLN A 89 -19.60 -15.61 5.61
C GLN A 89 -20.47 -14.34 5.59
N ASP A 90 -20.09 -13.27 6.30
CA ASP A 90 -20.76 -11.96 6.27
C ASP A 90 -20.07 -10.94 5.32
N ILE A 91 -19.20 -11.40 4.41
CA ILE A 91 -18.46 -10.56 3.46
C ILE A 91 -18.99 -10.77 2.03
N VAL A 92 -19.13 -9.66 1.28
CA VAL A 92 -19.34 -9.66 -0.18
C VAL A 92 -17.96 -9.72 -0.86
N TYR A 93 -17.73 -10.73 -1.70
CA TYR A 93 -16.42 -10.98 -2.32
C TYR A 93 -16.27 -10.40 -3.73
N TYR A 94 -17.34 -9.90 -4.32
CA TYR A 94 -17.31 -9.23 -5.60
C TYR A 94 -18.43 -8.19 -5.67
N ALA A 95 -18.08 -6.97 -6.02
CA ALA A 95 -19.00 -5.89 -6.31
C ALA A 95 -18.44 -5.04 -7.47
N ALA A 96 -19.29 -4.70 -8.42
CA ALA A 96 -18.90 -3.89 -9.58
C ALA A 96 -19.95 -2.83 -9.85
N PRO A 97 -19.59 -1.60 -10.27
CA PRO A 97 -20.54 -0.61 -10.74
C PRO A 97 -21.36 -1.18 -11.91
N GLU A 98 -22.66 -0.89 -11.94
CA GLU A 98 -23.49 -1.18 -13.11
C GLU A 98 -23.13 -0.19 -14.22
N THR A 99 -22.43 -0.65 -15.26
CA THR A 99 -22.11 0.17 -16.42
C THR A 99 -23.18 0.03 -17.48
N ALA A 100 -23.55 1.13 -18.12
CA ALA A 100 -24.57 1.15 -19.17
C ALA A 100 -24.12 0.53 -20.51
N SER A 101 -22.88 0.06 -20.64
CA SER A 101 -22.32 -0.54 -21.86
C SER A 101 -21.45 -1.75 -21.58
N ASP A 102 -21.41 -2.66 -22.54
CA ASP A 102 -20.55 -3.86 -22.53
C ASP A 102 -19.04 -3.51 -22.64
N ASN A 103 -18.69 -2.24 -22.86
CA ASN A 103 -17.32 -1.75 -22.89
C ASN A 103 -17.14 -0.62 -21.86
N PRO A 104 -16.52 -0.91 -20.69
CA PRO A 104 -16.35 0.07 -19.62
C PRO A 104 -15.57 1.34 -20.01
N LEU A 105 -14.80 1.28 -21.10
CA LEU A 105 -13.90 2.36 -21.54
C LEU A 105 -14.62 3.48 -22.34
N ASP A 106 -15.76 3.20 -22.95
CA ASP A 106 -16.41 4.14 -23.88
C ASP A 106 -17.41 5.10 -23.22
N ASN A 107 -17.92 4.79 -22.02
CA ASN A 107 -18.86 5.64 -21.28
C ASN A 107 -18.69 5.48 -19.77
N ILE A 108 -17.66 6.11 -19.22
CA ILE A 108 -17.47 6.16 -17.76
C ILE A 108 -18.60 7.00 -17.15
N ASP A 109 -19.27 6.45 -16.14
CA ASP A 109 -20.31 7.15 -15.39
C ASP A 109 -19.78 8.51 -14.90
N PRO A 110 -20.46 9.63 -15.18
CA PRO A 110 -20.04 10.96 -14.72
C PRO A 110 -19.83 11.06 -13.20
N GLU A 111 -20.59 10.29 -12.39
CA GLU A 111 -20.41 10.26 -10.93
C GLU A 111 -19.09 9.60 -10.52
N LEU A 112 -18.62 8.59 -11.28
CA LEU A 112 -17.30 7.98 -11.07
C LEU A 112 -16.20 8.98 -11.39
N LEU A 113 -16.29 9.70 -12.51
CA LEU A 113 -15.32 10.74 -12.88
C LEU A 113 -15.26 11.84 -11.81
N GLU A 114 -16.42 12.29 -11.32
CA GLU A 114 -16.48 13.29 -10.26
C GLU A 114 -15.88 12.76 -8.95
N THR A 115 -16.09 11.49 -8.63
CA THR A 115 -15.49 10.83 -7.47
C THR A 115 -13.97 10.87 -7.55
N PHE A 116 -13.36 10.42 -8.65
CA PHE A 116 -11.90 10.46 -8.79
C PHE A 116 -11.36 11.88 -8.81
N LYS A 117 -12.07 12.84 -9.40
CA LYS A 117 -11.72 14.26 -9.36
C LYS A 117 -11.71 14.82 -7.92
N LYS A 118 -12.71 14.48 -7.10
CA LYS A 118 -12.74 14.84 -5.67
C LYS A 118 -11.57 14.24 -4.89
N LEU A 119 -11.08 13.08 -5.32
CA LEU A 119 -9.90 12.41 -4.77
C LEU A 119 -8.57 13.00 -5.28
N GLY A 120 -8.64 14.05 -6.13
CA GLY A 120 -7.46 14.68 -6.73
C GLY A 120 -6.89 13.92 -7.93
N ILE A 121 -7.61 12.92 -8.45
CA ILE A 121 -7.18 12.09 -9.58
C ILE A 121 -7.91 12.59 -10.84
N GLU A 122 -7.17 13.24 -11.73
CA GLU A 122 -7.70 13.63 -13.03
C GLU A 122 -7.55 12.48 -14.04
N LEU A 123 -8.70 11.99 -14.55
CA LEU A 123 -8.77 10.94 -15.58
C LEU A 123 -8.92 11.54 -17.00
N ASP A 124 -8.42 12.75 -17.24
CA ASP A 124 -8.51 13.47 -18.51
C ASP A 124 -7.13 13.55 -19.18
N GLU A 125 -6.91 12.74 -20.21
CA GLU A 125 -5.66 12.68 -20.99
C GLU A 125 -5.46 13.87 -21.92
N SER A 126 -6.47 14.75 -22.12
CA SER A 126 -6.40 15.90 -23.03
C SER A 126 -5.63 17.08 -22.44
N LYS A 127 -5.35 17.07 -21.14
CA LYS A 127 -4.58 18.12 -20.47
C LYS A 127 -3.09 17.81 -20.56
N GLU A 128 -2.28 18.78 -20.95
CA GLU A 128 -0.81 18.71 -20.99
C GLU A 128 -0.17 18.57 -19.60
N LEU A 129 -0.55 17.59 -18.83
CA LEU A 129 -0.01 17.18 -17.53
C LEU A 129 -0.51 15.79 -17.21
N PRO A 130 0.13 15.12 -16.33
CA PRO A 130 1.49 15.05 -15.90
C PRO A 130 2.09 13.69 -16.28
N LYS A 131 3.30 13.50 -16.09
CA LYS A 131 4.16 12.33 -16.17
C LYS A 131 3.72 11.12 -15.31
N VAL A 132 2.43 10.95 -15.04
CA VAL A 132 1.86 9.84 -14.24
C VAL A 132 0.74 9.17 -15.02
N ALA A 133 0.90 7.90 -15.32
CA ALA A 133 -0.18 7.07 -15.85
C ALA A 133 -0.94 6.42 -14.68
N VAL A 134 -2.25 6.55 -14.67
CA VAL A 134 -3.10 6.09 -13.57
C VAL A 134 -4.01 4.96 -14.02
N ASP A 135 -4.09 3.88 -13.21
CA ASP A 135 -5.11 2.85 -13.26
C ASP A 135 -6.09 3.08 -12.09
N ALA A 136 -7.30 3.53 -12.42
CA ALA A 136 -8.32 3.85 -11.44
C ALA A 136 -9.24 2.64 -11.21
N ILE A 137 -9.27 2.13 -9.98
CA ILE A 137 -10.01 0.93 -9.63
C ILE A 137 -11.07 1.27 -8.57
N MET A 138 -12.32 0.88 -8.82
CA MET A 138 -13.42 1.00 -7.88
C MET A 138 -13.99 -0.37 -7.57
N ASP A 139 -14.01 -0.73 -6.27
CA ASP A 139 -14.43 -2.03 -5.78
C ASP A 139 -13.69 -3.16 -6.51
N SER A 140 -14.39 -3.94 -7.34
CA SER A 140 -13.84 -5.12 -8.02
C SER A 140 -13.44 -4.92 -9.48
N VAL A 141 -13.41 -3.67 -9.98
CA VAL A 141 -13.23 -3.40 -11.42
C VAL A 141 -12.33 -2.19 -11.67
N SER A 142 -11.38 -2.31 -12.61
CA SER A 142 -10.68 -1.16 -13.19
C SER A 142 -11.65 -0.35 -14.05
N VAL A 143 -11.75 0.93 -13.72
CA VAL A 143 -12.65 1.89 -14.40
C VAL A 143 -11.96 2.50 -15.61
N LYS A 144 -10.68 2.85 -15.47
CA LYS A 144 -9.86 3.44 -16.53
C LYS A 144 -8.38 3.26 -16.28
N THR A 145 -7.63 2.84 -17.31
CA THR A 145 -6.17 2.89 -17.33
C THR A 145 -5.72 3.96 -18.32
N MET A 146 -4.98 4.97 -17.84
CA MET A 146 -4.53 6.11 -18.65
C MET A 146 -3.21 5.82 -19.35
N TYR A 147 -3.00 6.39 -20.53
CA TYR A 147 -1.76 6.32 -21.32
C TYR A 147 -1.30 4.90 -21.70
N SER A 148 -2.16 3.90 -21.62
CA SER A 148 -1.83 2.51 -21.97
C SER A 148 -1.34 2.36 -23.42
N GLU A 149 -1.95 3.07 -24.37
CA GLU A 149 -1.56 3.07 -25.78
C GLU A 149 -0.20 3.76 -26.02
N GLU A 150 0.11 4.82 -25.29
CA GLU A 150 1.39 5.53 -25.39
C GLU A 150 2.53 4.66 -24.83
N LEU A 151 2.31 4.02 -23.72
CA LEU A 151 3.23 3.08 -23.09
C LEU A 151 3.46 1.84 -23.99
N ALA A 152 2.39 1.36 -24.64
CA ALA A 152 2.46 0.23 -25.57
C ALA A 152 3.37 0.48 -26.79
N LYS A 153 3.53 1.75 -27.23
CA LYS A 153 4.49 2.12 -28.30
C LYS A 153 5.94 1.81 -27.92
N GLN A 154 6.25 1.72 -26.64
CA GLN A 154 7.56 1.32 -26.12
C GLN A 154 7.59 -0.16 -25.69
N GLY A 155 6.51 -0.91 -25.96
CA GLY A 155 6.34 -2.30 -25.55
C GLY A 155 6.02 -2.48 -24.07
N ILE A 156 5.75 -1.38 -23.34
CA ILE A 156 5.33 -1.44 -21.93
C ILE A 156 3.86 -1.87 -21.88
N ILE A 157 3.56 -2.84 -21.01
CA ILE A 157 2.19 -3.23 -20.73
C ILE A 157 1.82 -2.63 -19.37
N PHE A 158 0.79 -1.80 -19.36
CA PHE A 158 0.16 -1.28 -18.14
C PHE A 158 -1.35 -1.37 -18.32
N CYS A 159 -1.97 -2.30 -17.62
CA CYS A 159 -3.41 -2.57 -17.73
C CYS A 159 -3.91 -3.23 -16.44
N SER A 160 -5.21 -3.46 -16.35
CA SER A 160 -5.76 -4.25 -15.25
C SER A 160 -5.28 -5.71 -15.31
N ILE A 161 -5.18 -6.37 -14.14
CA ILE A 161 -4.82 -7.79 -14.08
C ILE A 161 -5.85 -8.65 -14.83
N SER A 162 -7.13 -8.24 -14.83
CA SER A 162 -8.21 -8.94 -15.54
C SER A 162 -8.01 -8.90 -17.06
N GLU A 163 -7.54 -7.78 -17.59
CA GLU A 163 -7.17 -7.65 -18.99
C GLU A 163 -5.92 -8.48 -19.32
N ALA A 164 -4.90 -8.41 -18.47
CA ALA A 164 -3.68 -9.18 -18.65
C ALA A 164 -3.91 -10.70 -18.67
N ILE A 165 -4.82 -11.22 -17.85
CA ILE A 165 -5.20 -12.64 -17.83
C ILE A 165 -5.71 -13.10 -19.19
N LYS A 166 -6.43 -12.25 -19.92
CA LYS A 166 -7.00 -12.54 -21.25
C LYS A 166 -5.99 -12.31 -22.38
N ASN A 167 -5.30 -11.18 -22.36
CA ASN A 167 -4.49 -10.70 -23.48
C ASN A 167 -3.01 -11.12 -23.40
N HIS A 168 -2.51 -11.46 -22.19
CA HIS A 168 -1.10 -11.83 -21.95
C HIS A 168 -0.96 -13.12 -21.13
N PRO A 169 -1.66 -14.23 -21.54
CA PRO A 169 -1.73 -15.45 -20.73
C PRO A 169 -0.35 -16.09 -20.47
N ASP A 170 0.62 -15.95 -21.37
CA ASP A 170 1.96 -16.52 -21.21
C ASP A 170 2.70 -15.85 -20.03
N LEU A 171 2.64 -14.53 -19.92
CA LEU A 171 3.25 -13.78 -18.81
C LEU A 171 2.53 -14.09 -17.49
N ILE A 172 1.21 -14.15 -17.51
CA ILE A 172 0.42 -14.47 -16.32
C ILE A 172 0.76 -15.90 -15.83
N GLN A 173 0.75 -16.90 -16.70
CA GLN A 173 1.06 -18.28 -16.31
C GLN A 173 2.50 -18.46 -15.83
N GLN A 174 3.45 -17.67 -16.36
CA GLN A 174 4.84 -17.71 -15.95
C GLN A 174 5.10 -17.06 -14.61
N TYR A 175 4.40 -15.95 -14.28
CA TYR A 175 4.79 -15.10 -13.17
C TYR A 175 3.76 -15.02 -12.05
N LEU A 176 2.46 -15.13 -12.31
CA LEU A 176 1.43 -15.03 -11.28
C LEU A 176 1.55 -16.17 -10.28
N GLY A 177 1.66 -15.85 -9.00
CA GLY A 177 1.86 -16.84 -7.95
C GLY A 177 3.30 -17.39 -7.85
N SER A 178 4.24 -16.86 -8.65
CA SER A 178 5.65 -17.30 -8.59
C SER A 178 6.42 -16.73 -7.41
N VAL A 179 5.99 -15.59 -6.89
CA VAL A 179 6.61 -14.90 -5.74
C VAL A 179 5.71 -15.01 -4.50
N VAL A 180 4.40 -14.96 -4.69
CA VAL A 180 3.39 -15.22 -3.64
C VAL A 180 2.56 -16.44 -4.03
N PRO A 181 3.03 -17.67 -3.77
CA PRO A 181 2.24 -18.86 -4.04
C PRO A 181 0.97 -18.88 -3.15
N SER A 182 -0.05 -19.63 -3.60
CA SER A 182 -1.32 -19.74 -2.88
C SER A 182 -1.21 -20.28 -1.45
N GLY A 183 -0.07 -20.83 -1.06
CA GLY A 183 0.22 -21.31 0.29
C GLY A 183 1.14 -20.41 1.12
N ASP A 184 1.47 -19.17 0.66
CA ASP A 184 2.37 -18.26 1.39
C ASP A 184 1.84 -17.92 2.79
N ASN A 185 0.59 -17.52 2.87
CA ASN A 185 -0.11 -17.28 4.13
C ASN A 185 -1.64 -17.31 3.95
N TYR A 186 -2.37 -17.25 5.07
CA TYR A 186 -3.84 -17.33 5.10
C TYR A 186 -4.54 -16.30 4.20
N TYR A 187 -4.15 -15.02 4.31
CA TYR A 187 -4.79 -13.92 3.56
C TYR A 187 -4.37 -13.88 2.10
N SER A 188 -3.16 -14.33 1.77
CA SER A 188 -2.75 -14.47 0.36
C SER A 188 -3.45 -15.64 -0.33
N ALA A 189 -3.74 -16.72 0.40
CA ALA A 189 -4.55 -17.83 -0.10
C ALA A 189 -6.00 -17.39 -0.35
N LEU A 190 -6.59 -16.61 0.58
CA LEU A 190 -7.89 -16.00 0.40
C LEU A 190 -7.90 -15.08 -0.83
N ASN A 191 -6.95 -14.15 -0.91
CA ASN A 191 -6.81 -13.26 -2.07
C ASN A 191 -6.71 -14.06 -3.38
N ALA A 192 -5.85 -15.06 -3.46
CA ALA A 192 -5.67 -15.86 -4.67
C ALA A 192 -6.98 -16.58 -5.12
N ALA A 193 -7.88 -16.90 -4.18
CA ALA A 193 -9.18 -17.46 -4.49
C ALA A 193 -10.19 -16.44 -5.04
N VAL A 194 -10.16 -15.19 -4.52
CA VAL A 194 -11.26 -14.24 -4.73
C VAL A 194 -10.83 -12.89 -5.29
N PHE A 195 -9.53 -12.66 -5.59
CA PHE A 195 -9.13 -11.35 -6.10
C PHE A 195 -9.94 -10.96 -7.33
N SER A 196 -10.33 -9.71 -7.35
CA SER A 196 -11.25 -9.23 -8.37
C SER A 196 -10.55 -8.40 -9.44
N ASP A 197 -9.68 -7.50 -9.04
CA ASP A 197 -8.84 -6.75 -9.99
C ASP A 197 -7.52 -6.33 -9.32
N GLY A 198 -6.77 -5.48 -9.98
CA GLY A 198 -5.47 -4.98 -9.62
C GLY A 198 -4.71 -4.63 -10.88
N SER A 199 -3.44 -4.27 -10.75
CA SER A 199 -2.67 -3.81 -11.89
C SER A 199 -1.66 -4.84 -12.37
N PHE A 200 -1.50 -4.91 -13.69
CA PHE A 200 -0.44 -5.66 -14.35
C PHE A 200 0.53 -4.70 -15.04
N VAL A 201 1.82 -4.87 -14.74
CA VAL A 201 2.90 -4.07 -15.33
C VAL A 201 3.99 -4.99 -15.88
N TYR A 202 4.31 -4.84 -17.15
CA TYR A 202 5.50 -5.45 -17.74
C TYR A 202 6.33 -4.39 -18.43
N ILE A 203 7.60 -4.26 -18.02
CA ILE A 203 8.56 -3.36 -18.64
C ILE A 203 9.55 -4.21 -19.42
N PRO A 204 9.63 -4.07 -20.76
CA PRO A 204 10.48 -4.91 -21.57
C PRO A 204 11.96 -4.59 -21.39
N LYS A 205 12.78 -5.51 -21.84
CA LYS A 205 14.25 -5.47 -21.72
C LYS A 205 14.84 -4.14 -22.20
N GLY A 206 15.65 -3.51 -21.32
CA GLY A 206 16.36 -2.27 -21.59
C GLY A 206 15.51 -1.01 -21.62
N VAL A 207 14.20 -1.11 -21.37
CA VAL A 207 13.29 0.02 -21.38
C VAL A 207 13.24 0.69 -20.02
N ARG A 208 13.37 2.01 -20.00
CA ARG A 208 13.08 2.84 -18.84
C ARG A 208 11.71 3.46 -19.01
N CYS A 209 10.79 3.15 -18.10
CA CYS A 209 9.45 3.72 -18.14
C CYS A 209 9.53 5.26 -18.13
N PRO A 210 8.93 5.95 -19.12
CA PRO A 210 9.10 7.40 -19.31
C PRO A 210 8.33 8.24 -18.28
N MET A 211 7.41 7.61 -17.56
CA MET A 211 6.54 8.27 -16.58
C MET A 211 6.33 7.39 -15.34
N GLU A 212 5.89 8.00 -14.25
CA GLU A 212 5.43 7.26 -13.07
C GLU A 212 4.16 6.48 -13.41
N LEU A 213 4.07 5.24 -12.96
CA LEU A 213 2.82 4.47 -13.01
C LEU A 213 2.15 4.53 -11.65
N SER A 214 0.83 4.63 -11.63
CA SER A 214 0.08 4.68 -10.38
C SER A 214 -1.21 3.87 -10.48
N SER A 215 -1.57 3.18 -9.40
CA SER A 215 -2.90 2.62 -9.24
C SER A 215 -3.58 3.24 -8.04
N TYR A 216 -4.85 3.55 -8.20
CA TYR A 216 -5.65 4.12 -7.14
C TYR A 216 -6.88 3.26 -6.87
N PHE A 217 -6.96 2.73 -5.65
CA PHE A 217 -8.03 1.84 -5.21
C PHE A 217 -9.04 2.58 -4.33
N ARG A 218 -10.30 2.47 -4.69
CA ARG A 218 -11.43 3.00 -3.91
C ARG A 218 -12.40 1.90 -3.56
N ILE A 219 -12.55 1.60 -2.28
CA ILE A 219 -13.66 0.79 -1.78
C ILE A 219 -14.90 1.69 -1.71
N ASN A 220 -16.03 1.24 -2.26
CA ASN A 220 -17.29 1.99 -2.19
C ASN A 220 -18.46 1.10 -1.77
N ALA A 221 -18.50 -0.16 -2.20
CA ALA A 221 -19.59 -1.07 -1.87
C ALA A 221 -19.69 -1.39 -0.38
N LYS A 222 -20.93 -1.44 0.12
CA LYS A 222 -21.22 -1.76 1.52
C LYS A 222 -20.95 -3.23 1.81
N GLU A 223 -20.37 -3.50 2.99
CA GLU A 223 -20.11 -4.86 3.49
C GLU A 223 -19.27 -5.73 2.53
N SER A 224 -18.57 -5.09 1.58
CA SER A 224 -17.63 -5.78 0.68
C SER A 224 -16.24 -5.83 1.29
N GLY A 225 -15.54 -6.93 1.03
CA GLY A 225 -14.09 -6.97 1.16
C GLY A 225 -13.42 -6.45 -0.11
N GLN A 226 -12.18 -5.98 0.01
CA GLN A 226 -11.35 -5.58 -1.11
C GLN A 226 -10.18 -6.54 -1.26
N PHE A 227 -10.06 -7.12 -2.46
CA PHE A 227 -9.08 -8.18 -2.74
C PHE A 227 -8.37 -7.89 -4.06
N GLU A 228 -7.35 -7.02 -4.00
CA GLU A 228 -6.56 -6.67 -5.18
C GLU A 228 -5.35 -7.59 -5.34
N ARG A 229 -4.93 -7.77 -6.60
CA ARG A 229 -3.69 -8.48 -6.91
C ARG A 229 -2.90 -7.75 -7.98
N THR A 230 -1.74 -7.22 -7.61
CA THR A 230 -0.83 -6.50 -8.50
C THR A 230 0.37 -7.37 -8.85
N LEU A 231 0.72 -7.42 -10.14
CA LEU A 231 1.91 -8.12 -10.64
C LEU A 231 2.78 -7.17 -11.47
N ILE A 232 4.03 -6.97 -11.05
CA ILE A 232 4.99 -6.11 -11.74
C ILE A 232 6.19 -6.95 -12.17
N ILE A 233 6.55 -6.87 -13.43
CA ILE A 233 7.70 -7.58 -14.03
C ILE A 233 8.59 -6.54 -14.70
N ALA A 234 9.81 -6.38 -14.20
CA ALA A 234 10.85 -5.59 -14.84
C ALA A 234 11.87 -6.53 -15.49
N ASP A 235 11.89 -6.55 -16.83
CA ASP A 235 12.80 -7.37 -17.60
C ASP A 235 14.25 -6.84 -17.52
N GLU A 236 15.21 -7.52 -18.11
CA GLU A 236 16.63 -7.19 -17.98
C GLU A 236 16.93 -5.73 -18.37
N GLY A 237 17.57 -4.99 -17.47
CA GLY A 237 17.93 -3.58 -17.65
C GLY A 237 16.75 -2.60 -17.64
N ALA A 238 15.55 -3.06 -17.29
CA ALA A 238 14.34 -2.24 -17.22
C ALA A 238 14.32 -1.36 -15.97
N TYR A 239 13.55 -0.26 -16.04
CA TYR A 239 13.29 0.62 -14.90
C TYR A 239 11.81 1.01 -14.84
N VAL A 240 11.24 0.96 -13.65
CA VAL A 240 9.91 1.50 -13.37
C VAL A 240 9.82 2.05 -11.95
N SER A 241 9.12 3.18 -11.83
CA SER A 241 8.59 3.69 -10.56
C SER A 241 7.08 3.54 -10.58
N TYR A 242 6.54 2.91 -9.54
CA TYR A 242 5.12 2.59 -9.40
C TYR A 242 4.62 3.01 -8.04
N MET A 243 3.42 3.60 -8.02
CA MET A 243 2.77 4.01 -6.79
C MET A 243 1.38 3.42 -6.63
N GLU A 244 1.03 3.11 -5.41
CA GLU A 244 -0.31 2.65 -5.00
C GLU A 244 -0.91 3.62 -4.00
N GLY A 245 -2.09 4.15 -4.32
CA GLY A 245 -2.92 4.95 -3.43
C GLY A 245 -4.21 4.21 -3.10
N CYS A 246 -4.67 4.31 -1.85
CA CYS A 246 -5.88 3.61 -1.40
C CYS A 246 -6.73 4.47 -0.47
N THR A 247 -8.05 4.45 -0.67
CA THR A 247 -9.02 5.10 0.22
C THR A 247 -10.31 4.29 0.38
N ALA A 248 -11.04 4.54 1.47
CA ALA A 248 -12.36 3.96 1.73
C ALA A 248 -13.30 4.98 2.37
N PRO A 249 -14.65 4.88 2.20
CA PRO A 249 -15.59 5.70 2.92
C PRO A 249 -15.67 5.34 4.40
N MET A 250 -16.23 6.23 5.21
CA MET A 250 -16.53 5.96 6.62
C MET A 250 -17.65 4.92 6.75
N ARG A 251 -17.45 3.91 7.58
CA ARG A 251 -18.42 2.84 7.85
C ARG A 251 -18.40 2.46 9.32
N ASP A 252 -19.57 2.13 9.88
CA ASP A 252 -19.72 1.67 11.26
C ASP A 252 -19.25 0.23 11.48
N LYS A 253 -19.18 -0.56 10.39
CA LYS A 253 -18.65 -1.95 10.40
C LYS A 253 -17.23 -1.99 9.87
N ASN A 254 -16.43 -2.90 10.40
CA ASN A 254 -15.11 -3.17 9.85
C ASN A 254 -15.21 -3.82 8.47
N GLN A 255 -14.29 -3.44 7.58
CA GLN A 255 -14.16 -4.04 6.25
C GLN A 255 -12.76 -4.65 6.08
N LEU A 256 -12.70 -5.82 5.46
CA LEU A 256 -11.44 -6.51 5.19
C LEU A 256 -10.84 -6.05 3.85
N HIS A 257 -9.62 -5.56 3.90
CA HIS A 257 -8.76 -5.36 2.75
C HIS A 257 -7.62 -6.38 2.81
N ALA A 258 -7.59 -7.30 1.86
CA ALA A 258 -6.55 -8.34 1.76
C ALA A 258 -5.95 -8.35 0.36
N ALA A 259 -4.93 -7.52 0.13
CA ALA A 259 -4.26 -7.37 -1.15
C ALA A 259 -2.99 -8.21 -1.24
N VAL A 260 -2.60 -8.52 -2.49
CA VAL A 260 -1.34 -9.18 -2.81
C VAL A 260 -0.59 -8.39 -3.89
N VAL A 261 0.71 -8.16 -3.66
CA VAL A 261 1.61 -7.58 -4.65
C VAL A 261 2.79 -8.50 -4.88
N GLU A 262 3.03 -8.83 -6.15
CA GLU A 262 4.16 -9.64 -6.61
C GLU A 262 5.06 -8.80 -7.52
N ILE A 263 6.37 -8.77 -7.25
CA ILE A 263 7.35 -8.06 -8.08
C ILE A 263 8.49 -9.00 -8.48
N VAL A 264 8.76 -9.06 -9.77
CA VAL A 264 9.89 -9.80 -10.34
C VAL A 264 10.85 -8.82 -11.00
N VAL A 265 12.10 -8.81 -10.53
CA VAL A 265 13.15 -7.92 -11.03
C VAL A 265 14.26 -8.78 -11.64
N LEU A 266 14.46 -8.66 -12.95
CA LEU A 266 15.47 -9.42 -13.68
C LEU A 266 16.83 -8.71 -13.65
N LYS A 267 17.80 -9.23 -14.39
CA LYS A 267 19.19 -8.75 -14.37
C LYS A 267 19.28 -7.25 -14.71
N ASP A 268 20.06 -6.49 -13.94
CA ASP A 268 20.28 -5.06 -14.12
C ASP A 268 19.01 -4.19 -14.10
N ALA A 269 17.86 -4.73 -13.71
CA ALA A 269 16.61 -3.99 -13.66
C ALA A 269 16.40 -3.34 -12.28
N GLU A 270 15.61 -2.26 -12.24
CA GLU A 270 15.27 -1.53 -11.03
C GLU A 270 13.75 -1.27 -10.95
N VAL A 271 13.17 -1.59 -9.82
CA VAL A 271 11.77 -1.27 -9.49
C VAL A 271 11.73 -0.45 -8.21
N LYS A 272 11.06 0.70 -8.28
CA LYS A 272 10.66 1.47 -7.10
C LYS A 272 9.16 1.32 -6.92
N TYR A 273 8.73 0.83 -5.78
CA TYR A 273 7.33 0.67 -5.43
C TYR A 273 7.00 1.49 -4.19
N SER A 274 6.11 2.43 -4.35
CA SER A 274 5.68 3.32 -3.27
C SER A 274 4.21 3.07 -2.93
N THR A 275 3.85 3.21 -1.65
CA THR A 275 2.47 3.16 -1.20
C THR A 275 2.18 4.34 -0.29
N VAL A 276 1.11 5.06 -0.58
CA VAL A 276 0.52 6.04 0.35
C VAL A 276 -0.89 5.56 0.66
N GLN A 277 -1.11 5.07 1.88
CA GLN A 277 -2.41 4.53 2.30
C GLN A 277 -3.09 5.46 3.28
N ASN A 278 -4.36 5.74 2.99
CA ASN A 278 -5.23 6.57 3.79
C ASN A 278 -6.60 5.91 3.92
N TRP A 279 -6.64 4.81 4.66
CA TRP A 279 -7.86 4.11 4.96
C TRP A 279 -8.64 4.76 6.10
N TYR A 280 -9.95 4.54 6.14
CA TYR A 280 -10.75 4.95 7.29
C TYR A 280 -10.34 4.17 8.56
N PRO A 281 -9.96 4.88 9.64
CA PRO A 281 -9.40 4.26 10.84
C PRO A 281 -10.45 3.68 11.81
N GLY A 282 -11.74 3.95 11.57
CA GLY A 282 -12.79 3.80 12.55
C GLY A 282 -13.03 5.09 13.35
N ASP A 283 -14.05 5.07 14.21
CA ASP A 283 -14.36 6.19 15.08
C ASP A 283 -13.42 6.26 16.32
N LYS A 284 -13.59 7.29 17.15
CA LYS A 284 -12.75 7.49 18.35
C LYS A 284 -12.90 6.36 19.39
N GLU A 285 -14.01 5.65 19.35
CA GLU A 285 -14.31 4.49 20.19
C GLU A 285 -13.74 3.19 19.62
N GLY A 286 -13.15 3.23 18.39
CA GLY A 286 -12.55 2.08 17.71
C GLY A 286 -13.56 1.19 16.98
N ARG A 287 -14.75 1.73 16.62
CA ARG A 287 -15.76 1.00 15.85
C ARG A 287 -15.59 1.29 14.35
N GLY A 288 -15.82 0.28 13.52
CA GLY A 288 -15.64 0.39 12.08
C GLY A 288 -14.16 0.44 11.69
N GLY A 289 -13.88 0.96 10.49
CA GLY A 289 -12.54 1.06 9.95
C GLY A 289 -12.06 -0.17 9.20
N ILE A 290 -10.93 -0.04 8.52
CA ILE A 290 -10.40 -1.06 7.64
C ILE A 290 -9.41 -1.98 8.38
N TYR A 291 -9.58 -3.29 8.20
CA TYR A 291 -8.55 -4.30 8.50
C TYR A 291 -7.70 -4.47 7.24
N ASN A 292 -6.52 -3.87 7.26
CA ASN A 292 -5.60 -3.78 6.13
C ASN A 292 -4.52 -4.87 6.23
N PHE A 293 -4.81 -6.06 5.70
CA PHE A 293 -3.94 -7.24 5.75
C PHE A 293 -3.33 -7.52 4.37
N VAL A 294 -2.11 -7.04 4.15
CA VAL A 294 -1.49 -7.01 2.83
C VAL A 294 -0.23 -7.87 2.76
N THR A 295 -0.13 -8.66 1.71
CA THR A 295 1.04 -9.48 1.38
C THR A 295 1.78 -8.89 0.18
N LYS A 296 2.97 -8.34 0.41
CA LYS A 296 3.85 -7.81 -0.66
C LYS A 296 5.14 -8.62 -0.68
N ARG A 297 5.49 -9.18 -1.85
CA ARG A 297 6.72 -9.95 -2.05
C ARG A 297 7.40 -9.52 -3.33
N GLY A 298 8.71 -9.33 -3.26
CA GLY A 298 9.54 -9.08 -4.43
C GLY A 298 10.73 -10.01 -4.49
N ILE A 299 11.15 -10.34 -5.70
CA ILE A 299 12.35 -11.12 -5.95
C ILE A 299 13.29 -10.38 -6.91
N CYS A 300 14.50 -10.09 -6.45
CA CYS A 300 15.61 -9.70 -7.27
C CYS A 300 16.24 -10.98 -7.86
N LYS A 301 15.66 -11.47 -8.98
CA LYS A 301 15.99 -12.75 -9.58
C LYS A 301 17.31 -12.72 -10.34
N GLY A 302 17.63 -11.58 -10.98
CA GLY A 302 18.84 -11.38 -11.75
C GLY A 302 19.96 -10.68 -10.98
N SER A 303 21.19 -10.81 -11.46
CA SER A 303 22.33 -10.07 -10.88
C SER A 303 22.17 -8.56 -11.05
N ARG A 304 22.61 -7.79 -10.04
CA ARG A 304 22.48 -6.33 -9.93
C ARG A 304 21.04 -5.81 -10.02
N ALA A 305 20.05 -6.68 -9.82
CA ALA A 305 18.65 -6.26 -9.71
C ALA A 305 18.46 -5.41 -8.46
N LYS A 306 17.61 -4.39 -8.53
CA LYS A 306 17.28 -3.52 -7.41
C LYS A 306 15.79 -3.40 -7.21
N LEU A 307 15.33 -3.57 -5.96
CA LEU A 307 13.95 -3.36 -5.55
C LEU A 307 13.89 -2.47 -4.32
N SER A 308 13.11 -1.40 -4.41
CA SER A 308 12.85 -0.50 -3.28
C SER A 308 11.36 -0.48 -2.93
N TRP A 309 11.03 -0.71 -1.66
CA TRP A 309 9.71 -0.48 -1.09
C TRP A 309 9.72 0.83 -0.28
N THR A 310 8.80 1.74 -0.60
CA THR A 310 8.55 2.94 0.22
C THR A 310 7.10 2.94 0.68
N GLN A 311 6.84 3.07 1.98
CA GLN A 311 5.50 3.00 2.54
C GLN A 311 5.21 4.14 3.49
N VAL A 312 4.06 4.79 3.28
CA VAL A 312 3.42 5.71 4.22
C VAL A 312 2.09 5.11 4.61
N GLU A 313 2.01 4.63 5.84
CA GLU A 313 0.83 3.97 6.39
C GLU A 313 0.14 4.89 7.37
N THR A 314 -1.03 5.38 7.00
CA THR A 314 -1.91 6.17 7.86
C THR A 314 -3.33 5.60 7.77
N GLY A 315 -4.14 5.88 8.77
CA GLY A 315 -5.48 5.31 8.80
C GLY A 315 -5.46 3.82 9.13
N SER A 316 -6.50 3.09 8.70
CA SER A 316 -6.83 1.72 9.09
C SER A 316 -7.08 1.53 10.59
N ALA A 317 -8.07 0.71 10.94
CA ALA A 317 -8.22 0.25 12.32
C ALA A 317 -7.07 -0.68 12.70
N ILE A 318 -6.69 -1.58 11.76
CA ILE A 318 -5.56 -2.49 11.90
C ILE A 318 -4.76 -2.51 10.59
N THR A 319 -3.45 -2.32 10.70
CA THR A 319 -2.51 -2.53 9.59
C THR A 319 -1.62 -3.73 9.89
N TRP A 320 -1.68 -4.76 9.05
CA TRP A 320 -0.84 -5.95 9.15
C TRP A 320 -0.11 -6.23 7.84
N LYS A 321 1.18 -5.86 7.75
CA LYS A 321 1.86 -5.76 6.47
C LYS A 321 3.37 -5.92 6.58
N TYR A 322 3.91 -6.93 5.90
CA TYR A 322 5.36 -7.20 5.85
C TYR A 322 5.83 -7.41 4.41
N PRO A 323 6.16 -6.35 3.67
CA PRO A 323 6.85 -6.51 2.40
C PRO A 323 8.13 -7.30 2.54
N SER A 324 8.44 -8.12 1.56
CA SER A 324 9.70 -8.86 1.56
C SER A 324 10.46 -8.72 0.26
N ILE A 325 11.79 -8.85 0.34
CA ILE A 325 12.67 -8.92 -0.82
C ILE A 325 13.53 -10.17 -0.70
N ILE A 326 13.49 -10.99 -1.76
CA ILE A 326 14.40 -12.11 -1.93
C ILE A 326 15.52 -11.66 -2.86
N LEU A 327 16.72 -11.50 -2.31
CA LEU A 327 17.94 -11.10 -3.02
C LEU A 327 18.63 -12.36 -3.56
N LYS A 328 18.14 -12.86 -4.72
CA LYS A 328 18.59 -14.12 -5.32
C LYS A 328 19.76 -13.94 -6.28
N GLY A 329 19.73 -12.86 -7.06
CA GLY A 329 20.83 -12.54 -7.98
C GLY A 329 22.02 -11.94 -7.25
N ASP A 330 23.24 -12.24 -7.73
CA ASP A 330 24.47 -11.67 -7.16
C ASP A 330 24.48 -10.14 -7.31
N HIS A 331 25.03 -9.44 -6.33
CA HIS A 331 25.08 -7.97 -6.29
C HIS A 331 23.69 -7.31 -6.30
N SER A 332 22.61 -8.02 -6.02
CA SER A 332 21.27 -7.42 -5.94
C SER A 332 21.11 -6.58 -4.68
N THR A 333 20.24 -5.57 -4.78
CA THR A 333 20.00 -4.60 -3.72
C THR A 333 18.52 -4.54 -3.36
N GLY A 334 18.23 -4.57 -2.07
CA GLY A 334 16.89 -4.41 -1.52
C GLY A 334 16.80 -3.21 -0.57
N GLU A 335 15.80 -2.38 -0.74
CA GLU A 335 15.59 -1.22 0.11
C GLU A 335 14.16 -1.22 0.67
N PHE A 336 14.03 -0.82 1.93
CA PHE A 336 12.75 -0.65 2.59
C PHE A 336 12.75 0.63 3.41
N TYR A 337 11.86 1.54 3.06
CA TYR A 337 11.62 2.78 3.76
C TYR A 337 10.17 2.83 4.19
N SER A 338 9.89 3.02 5.47
CA SER A 338 8.51 3.08 5.96
C SER A 338 8.30 4.11 7.05
N VAL A 339 7.12 4.72 7.04
CA VAL A 339 6.58 5.44 8.18
C VAL A 339 5.17 4.95 8.45
N ALA A 340 4.91 4.51 9.68
CA ALA A 340 3.59 4.11 10.14
C ALA A 340 3.14 5.06 11.25
N VAL A 341 2.00 5.72 11.05
CA VAL A 341 1.41 6.64 12.02
C VAL A 341 0.10 6.07 12.54
N THR A 342 0.00 5.92 13.85
CA THR A 342 -1.18 5.43 14.53
C THR A 342 -1.66 6.42 15.58
N ASN A 343 -2.97 6.60 15.67
CA ASN A 343 -3.62 7.48 16.65
C ASN A 343 -4.87 6.79 17.22
N HIS A 344 -5.49 7.38 18.25
CA HIS A 344 -6.67 6.84 18.93
C HIS A 344 -6.47 5.37 19.31
N ARG A 345 -7.26 4.44 18.77
CA ARG A 345 -7.20 2.99 19.04
C ARG A 345 -6.65 2.16 17.88
N GLN A 346 -6.01 2.82 16.90
CA GLN A 346 -5.41 2.13 15.78
C GLN A 346 -4.29 1.19 16.22
N GLN A 347 -4.14 0.09 15.49
CA GLN A 347 -3.10 -0.90 15.73
C GLN A 347 -2.34 -1.17 14.43
N ALA A 348 -1.03 -1.10 14.48
CA ALA A 348 -0.17 -1.44 13.35
C ALA A 348 0.85 -2.49 13.77
N ASP A 349 0.91 -3.59 13.04
CA ASP A 349 2.00 -4.56 13.12
C ASP A 349 2.62 -4.68 11.73
N THR A 350 3.68 -3.90 11.52
CA THR A 350 4.32 -3.72 10.21
C THR A 350 5.78 -4.16 10.25
N GLY A 351 6.43 -4.12 9.11
CA GLY A 351 7.85 -4.44 9.03
C GLY A 351 8.27 -4.95 7.67
N THR A 352 9.38 -5.68 7.63
CA THR A 352 9.92 -6.19 6.37
C THR A 352 10.72 -7.48 6.55
N LYS A 353 10.95 -8.17 5.44
CA LYS A 353 11.84 -9.35 5.39
C LYS A 353 12.85 -9.17 4.26
N MET A 354 14.15 -9.23 4.57
CA MET A 354 15.25 -9.23 3.60
C MET A 354 15.95 -10.58 3.62
N ILE A 355 15.88 -11.30 2.51
CA ILE A 355 16.42 -12.66 2.41
C ILE A 355 17.57 -12.65 1.39
N HIS A 356 18.80 -12.76 1.87
CA HIS A 356 20.01 -12.78 1.08
C HIS A 356 20.35 -14.20 0.65
N ILE A 357 20.36 -14.47 -0.66
CA ILE A 357 20.68 -15.77 -1.27
C ILE A 357 21.92 -15.66 -2.16
N GLY A 358 21.96 -14.62 -3.02
CA GLY A 358 23.08 -14.34 -3.92
C GLY A 358 24.28 -13.76 -3.19
N GLN A 359 25.42 -13.73 -3.87
CA GLN A 359 26.67 -13.19 -3.35
C GLN A 359 26.71 -11.65 -3.44
N ASN A 360 27.39 -11.00 -2.51
CA ASN A 360 27.59 -9.55 -2.45
C ASN A 360 26.26 -8.75 -2.54
N THR A 361 25.20 -9.31 -1.97
CA THR A 361 23.90 -8.66 -1.91
C THR A 361 23.86 -7.63 -0.79
N SER A 362 23.08 -6.56 -0.97
CA SER A 362 22.93 -5.52 0.04
C SER A 362 21.46 -5.22 0.34
N SER A 363 21.16 -4.89 1.59
CA SER A 363 19.84 -4.41 1.98
C SER A 363 19.91 -3.25 2.97
N THR A 364 18.95 -2.33 2.82
CA THR A 364 18.77 -1.18 3.70
C THR A 364 17.34 -1.15 4.22
N ILE A 365 17.18 -1.00 5.53
CA ILE A 365 15.88 -0.88 6.19
C ILE A 365 15.87 0.40 7.01
N VAL A 366 14.93 1.29 6.73
CA VAL A 366 14.64 2.47 7.54
C VAL A 366 13.16 2.49 7.87
N SER A 367 12.81 2.23 9.12
CA SER A 367 11.43 2.19 9.59
C SER A 367 11.20 3.23 10.68
N LYS A 368 10.15 4.03 10.51
CA LYS A 368 9.74 5.06 11.45
C LYS A 368 8.33 4.75 11.96
N GLY A 369 8.15 4.65 13.26
CA GLY A 369 6.85 4.50 13.91
C GLY A 369 6.47 5.77 14.67
N VAL A 370 5.22 6.20 14.55
CA VAL A 370 4.66 7.28 15.37
C VAL A 370 3.38 6.74 16.02
N SER A 371 3.33 6.79 17.35
CA SER A 371 2.17 6.34 18.12
C SER A 371 1.62 7.47 18.96
N ALA A 372 0.31 7.69 18.88
CA ALA A 372 -0.41 8.70 19.64
C ALA A 372 -1.69 8.12 20.30
N GLY A 373 -2.26 8.84 21.23
CA GLY A 373 -3.50 8.41 21.91
C GLY A 373 -3.36 7.11 22.70
N GLU A 374 -4.15 6.10 22.36
CA GLU A 374 -4.13 4.73 22.91
C GLU A 374 -3.63 3.71 21.87
N SER A 375 -3.04 4.17 20.76
CA SER A 375 -2.64 3.33 19.65
C SER A 375 -1.43 2.44 19.96
N GLN A 376 -1.29 1.34 19.20
CA GLN A 376 -0.19 0.41 19.29
C GLN A 376 0.52 0.31 17.94
N ASN A 377 1.83 0.53 17.91
CA ASN A 377 2.63 0.46 16.69
C ASN A 377 3.77 -0.54 16.91
N SER A 378 3.79 -1.55 16.07
CA SER A 378 4.74 -2.65 16.15
C SER A 378 5.53 -2.76 14.85
N TYR A 379 6.84 -2.96 14.98
CA TYR A 379 7.74 -3.25 13.88
C TYR A 379 8.36 -4.63 14.03
N ARG A 380 8.33 -5.45 12.96
CA ARG A 380 9.03 -6.72 12.87
C ARG A 380 9.98 -6.73 11.67
N GLY A 381 11.26 -6.98 11.91
CA GLY A 381 12.28 -7.02 10.86
C GLY A 381 12.98 -8.36 10.80
N LEU A 382 12.82 -9.10 9.69
CA LEU A 382 13.61 -10.30 9.44
C LEU A 382 14.74 -9.98 8.44
N VAL A 383 15.98 -10.22 8.85
CA VAL A 383 17.13 -10.27 7.93
C VAL A 383 17.70 -11.68 7.97
N LYS A 384 17.62 -12.38 6.83
CA LYS A 384 18.12 -13.75 6.73
C LYS A 384 19.22 -13.83 5.68
N VAL A 385 20.41 -14.22 6.11
CA VAL A 385 21.56 -14.48 5.24
C VAL A 385 21.74 -15.99 5.11
N MET A 386 21.58 -16.50 3.87
CA MET A 386 21.72 -17.92 3.57
C MET A 386 23.20 -18.34 3.51
N PRO A 387 23.52 -19.64 3.63
CA PRO A 387 24.91 -20.12 3.69
C PRO A 387 25.79 -19.69 2.50
N ASN A 388 25.22 -19.58 1.32
CA ASN A 388 25.93 -19.23 0.09
C ASN A 388 26.00 -17.72 -0.20
N ALA A 389 25.38 -16.88 0.63
CA ALA A 389 25.31 -15.42 0.44
C ALA A 389 26.58 -14.73 0.96
N THR A 390 27.71 -15.05 0.34
CA THR A 390 29.02 -14.48 0.69
C THR A 390 29.04 -12.98 0.45
N GLY A 391 29.59 -12.19 1.39
CA GLY A 391 29.72 -10.75 1.29
C GLY A 391 28.39 -9.99 1.42
N ALA A 392 27.34 -10.63 1.92
CA ALA A 392 26.07 -9.97 2.15
C ALA A 392 26.18 -8.85 3.20
N ARG A 393 25.48 -7.74 2.96
CA ARG A 393 25.44 -6.58 3.87
C ARG A 393 24.02 -6.14 4.15
N ASN A 394 23.72 -5.85 5.41
CA ASN A 394 22.47 -5.25 5.83
C ASN A 394 22.72 -4.07 6.76
N PHE A 395 21.96 -3.00 6.54
CA PHE A 395 21.78 -1.91 7.50
C PHE A 395 20.31 -1.78 7.83
N SER A 396 19.98 -1.82 9.13
CA SER A 396 18.60 -1.70 9.63
C SER A 396 18.53 -0.62 10.71
N ARG A 397 17.62 0.34 10.53
CA ARG A 397 17.31 1.37 11.50
C ARG A 397 15.81 1.44 11.75
N CYS A 398 15.42 1.30 13.03
CA CYS A 398 14.04 1.28 13.47
C CYS A 398 13.83 2.32 14.56
N ASP A 399 13.18 3.43 14.25
CA ASP A 399 12.93 4.50 15.20
C ASP A 399 11.44 4.57 15.56
N SER A 400 11.11 4.79 16.83
CA SER A 400 9.74 4.97 17.32
C SER A 400 9.61 6.29 18.08
N LEU A 401 8.56 7.04 17.76
CA LEU A 401 8.19 8.29 18.43
C LEU A 401 6.86 8.11 19.16
N LEU A 402 6.84 8.30 20.47
CA LEU A 402 5.66 8.24 21.30
C LEU A 402 5.12 9.64 21.59
N MET A 403 3.79 9.80 21.40
CA MET A 403 3.05 11.04 21.66
C MET A 403 1.92 10.73 22.62
N GLY A 404 2.17 10.90 23.90
CA GLY A 404 1.21 10.58 24.97
C GLY A 404 1.68 9.47 25.91
N ASN A 405 0.81 9.08 26.84
CA ASN A 405 1.15 8.18 27.95
C ASN A 405 0.53 6.78 27.81
N ARG A 406 -0.42 6.60 26.88
CA ARG A 406 -1.16 5.33 26.71
C ARG A 406 -0.87 4.62 25.40
N CYS A 407 -0.13 5.26 24.48
CA CYS A 407 0.31 4.64 23.23
C CYS A 407 1.53 3.73 23.45
N GLY A 408 1.68 2.73 22.58
CA GLY A 408 2.79 1.77 22.62
C GLY A 408 3.61 1.73 21.34
N ALA A 409 4.89 1.38 21.50
CA ALA A 409 5.78 1.04 20.40
C ALA A 409 6.54 -0.22 20.72
N HIS A 410 6.57 -1.17 19.79
CA HIS A 410 7.18 -2.48 19.94
C HIS A 410 8.08 -2.81 18.77
N THR A 411 9.26 -3.39 19.03
CA THR A 411 10.22 -3.72 17.97
C THR A 411 10.72 -5.15 18.17
N TRP A 412 10.57 -5.98 17.12
CA TRP A 412 11.06 -7.37 17.10
C TRP A 412 12.00 -7.60 15.92
N PRO A 413 13.31 -7.36 16.11
CA PRO A 413 14.30 -7.72 15.11
C PRO A 413 14.58 -9.23 15.15
N ASP A 414 14.65 -9.86 13.98
CA ASP A 414 15.05 -11.25 13.79
C ASP A 414 16.21 -11.31 12.78
N MET A 415 17.43 -11.56 13.29
CA MET A 415 18.66 -11.58 12.50
C MET A 415 19.21 -13.00 12.41
N GLN A 416 19.02 -13.65 11.27
CA GLN A 416 19.44 -15.02 11.00
C GLN A 416 20.63 -15.02 10.03
N CYS A 417 21.84 -15.10 10.56
CA CYS A 417 23.05 -15.12 9.75
C CYS A 417 23.65 -16.54 9.67
N GLN A 418 23.79 -17.06 8.45
CA GLN A 418 24.37 -18.38 8.19
C GLN A 418 25.66 -18.31 7.34
N ASN A 419 26.28 -17.12 7.23
CA ASN A 419 27.53 -16.91 6.49
C ASN A 419 28.45 -15.93 7.22
N ASP A 420 29.65 -16.35 7.57
CA ASP A 420 30.59 -15.59 8.41
C ASP A 420 31.15 -14.33 7.73
N SER A 421 31.04 -14.20 6.40
CA SER A 421 31.48 -13.00 5.67
C SER A 421 30.43 -11.89 5.62
N ALA A 422 29.25 -12.13 6.16
CA ALA A 422 28.18 -11.14 6.16
C ALA A 422 28.38 -10.07 7.23
N VAL A 423 27.91 -8.86 6.94
CA VAL A 423 27.87 -7.74 7.88
C VAL A 423 26.41 -7.33 8.08
N ILE A 424 25.94 -7.39 9.32
CA ILE A 424 24.58 -7.00 9.70
C ILE A 424 24.69 -5.92 10.78
N GLU A 425 24.11 -4.75 10.48
CA GLU A 425 24.03 -3.63 11.41
C GLU A 425 22.56 -3.36 11.75
N HIS A 426 22.26 -3.19 13.03
CA HIS A 426 20.91 -2.88 13.49
C HIS A 426 20.94 -1.81 14.59
N GLU A 427 20.14 -0.77 14.38
CA GLU A 427 19.87 0.29 15.36
C GLU A 427 18.37 0.34 15.65
N ALA A 428 17.99 0.50 16.90
CA ALA A 428 16.62 0.75 17.30
C ALA A 428 16.57 1.86 18.35
N THR A 429 15.70 2.84 18.14
CA THR A 429 15.49 3.91 19.10
C THR A 429 14.00 4.08 19.41
N THR A 430 13.69 4.39 20.67
CA THR A 430 12.35 4.81 21.08
C THR A 430 12.47 6.09 21.86
N SER A 431 11.76 7.10 21.44
CA SER A 431 11.76 8.42 22.08
C SER A 431 10.34 8.92 22.29
N ARG A 432 10.17 9.83 23.23
CA ARG A 432 8.95 10.64 23.36
C ARG A 432 9.15 11.99 22.70
N ILE A 433 8.03 12.60 22.27
CA ILE A 433 8.07 13.98 21.81
C ILE A 433 8.62 14.88 22.95
N SER A 434 9.61 15.71 22.63
CA SER A 434 10.23 16.55 23.63
C SER A 434 9.35 17.74 23.97
N GLU A 435 8.93 17.87 25.24
CA GLU A 435 8.20 19.03 25.75
C GLU A 435 8.97 20.33 25.56
N GLU A 436 10.31 20.28 25.67
CA GLU A 436 11.16 21.46 25.43
C GLU A 436 11.10 21.91 23.97
N LYS A 437 11.09 20.96 23.01
CA LYS A 437 10.95 21.28 21.57
C LYS A 437 9.57 21.86 21.27
N LEU A 438 8.52 21.30 21.86
CA LEU A 438 7.16 21.85 21.73
C LEU A 438 7.08 23.23 22.32
N PHE A 439 7.59 23.44 23.52
CA PHE A 439 7.65 24.75 24.18
C PHE A 439 8.42 25.77 23.32
N TYR A 440 9.59 25.40 22.78
CA TYR A 440 10.37 26.25 21.89
C TYR A 440 9.60 26.67 20.62
N CYS A 441 8.87 25.75 20.00
CA CYS A 441 8.03 26.06 18.84
C CYS A 441 6.88 27.00 19.22
N ARG A 442 6.21 26.75 20.34
CA ARG A 442 5.12 27.61 20.86
C ARG A 442 5.57 29.01 21.22
N GLN A 443 6.77 29.17 21.78
CA GLN A 443 7.37 30.49 22.06
C GLN A 443 7.62 31.30 20.77
N ARG A 444 7.70 30.67 19.61
CA ARG A 444 7.81 31.28 18.29
C ARG A 444 6.46 31.50 17.60
N GLY A 445 5.36 31.30 18.31
CA GLY A 445 4.00 31.59 17.84
C GLY A 445 3.36 30.46 17.03
N LEU A 446 3.95 29.25 17.01
CA LEU A 446 3.29 28.08 16.43
C LEU A 446 2.21 27.54 17.40
N SER A 447 1.06 27.14 16.85
CA SER A 447 0.10 26.35 17.63
C SER A 447 0.73 25.01 18.01
N GLU A 448 0.18 24.35 19.01
CA GLU A 448 0.66 23.03 19.44
C GLU A 448 0.56 22.00 18.32
N GLU A 449 -0.55 21.98 17.60
CA GLU A 449 -0.76 21.13 16.42
C GLU A 449 0.26 21.37 15.31
N SER A 450 0.51 22.65 15.00
CA SER A 450 1.53 23.03 14.00
C SER A 450 2.94 22.61 14.44
N ALA A 451 3.26 22.71 15.73
CA ALA A 451 4.54 22.28 16.28
C ALA A 451 4.70 20.75 16.20
N VAL A 452 3.66 20.00 16.53
CA VAL A 452 3.64 18.54 16.40
C VAL A 452 3.81 18.12 14.94
N SER A 453 3.02 18.69 14.04
CA SER A 453 3.12 18.43 12.59
C SER A 453 4.54 18.69 12.06
N LEU A 454 5.16 19.79 12.45
CA LEU A 454 6.54 20.11 12.06
C LEU A 454 7.55 19.06 12.56
N ILE A 455 7.42 18.62 13.81
CA ILE A 455 8.32 17.62 14.42
C ILE A 455 8.14 16.27 13.73
N VAL A 456 6.90 15.82 13.50
CA VAL A 456 6.61 14.53 12.87
C VAL A 456 7.03 14.50 11.40
N ASN A 457 6.76 15.56 10.65
CA ASN A 457 7.25 15.66 9.26
C ASN A 457 8.78 15.67 9.20
N GLY A 458 9.46 16.35 10.13
CA GLY A 458 10.90 16.31 10.27
C GLY A 458 11.43 14.91 10.61
N TYR A 459 10.71 14.18 11.47
CA TYR A 459 11.03 12.81 11.85
C TYR A 459 10.87 11.83 10.68
N ALA A 460 9.81 11.98 9.87
CA ALA A 460 9.51 11.14 8.71
C ALA A 460 10.32 11.48 7.45
N LYS A 461 11.10 12.57 7.46
CA LYS A 461 11.76 13.13 6.27
C LYS A 461 12.58 12.14 5.46
N ASP A 462 13.30 11.22 6.10
CA ASP A 462 14.14 10.22 5.43
C ASP A 462 13.30 9.30 4.53
N VAL A 463 12.07 8.98 4.95
CA VAL A 463 11.12 8.15 4.19
C VAL A 463 10.44 8.99 3.12
N LEU A 464 9.96 10.18 3.46
CA LEU A 464 9.24 11.07 2.53
C LEU A 464 10.10 11.47 1.33
N ASN A 465 11.42 11.63 1.53
CA ASN A 465 12.36 11.93 0.45
C ASN A 465 12.54 10.79 -0.57
N GLN A 466 12.04 9.59 -0.30
CA GLN A 466 12.07 8.46 -1.24
C GLN A 466 10.85 8.45 -2.19
N LEU A 467 9.81 9.20 -1.84
CA LEU A 467 8.62 9.33 -2.67
C LEU A 467 8.86 10.30 -3.84
N PRO A 468 8.20 10.12 -4.99
CA PRO A 468 8.06 11.16 -5.99
C PRO A 468 7.49 12.44 -5.36
N MET A 469 7.89 13.61 -5.89
CA MET A 469 7.63 14.91 -5.24
C MET A 469 6.13 15.20 -5.05
N GLU A 470 5.31 14.82 -6.02
CA GLU A 470 3.86 14.99 -6.01
C GLU A 470 3.22 14.25 -4.83
N PHE A 471 3.67 13.01 -4.59
CA PHE A 471 3.17 12.14 -3.54
C PHE A 471 3.79 12.44 -2.17
N ALA A 472 4.99 12.99 -2.13
CA ALA A 472 5.61 13.43 -0.88
C ALA A 472 4.79 14.57 -0.23
N ALA A 473 4.23 15.49 -1.01
CA ALA A 473 3.38 16.57 -0.52
C ALA A 473 2.05 16.03 0.06
N GLU A 474 1.42 15.07 -0.63
CA GLU A 474 0.22 14.38 -0.14
C GLU A 474 0.50 13.64 1.17
N ALA A 475 1.58 12.84 1.20
CA ALA A 475 1.97 12.10 2.39
C ALA A 475 2.24 13.02 3.59
N GLN A 476 2.88 14.19 3.38
CA GLN A 476 3.09 15.20 4.43
C GLN A 476 1.76 15.73 4.99
N LYS A 477 0.79 16.02 4.12
CA LYS A 477 -0.55 16.45 4.54
C LYS A 477 -1.24 15.36 5.36
N LEU A 478 -1.20 14.10 4.90
CA LEU A 478 -1.81 12.96 5.60
C LEU A 478 -1.20 12.73 6.98
N LEU A 479 0.13 12.82 7.11
CA LEU A 479 0.81 12.69 8.41
C LEU A 479 0.35 13.75 9.40
N SER A 480 0.12 14.98 8.93
CA SER A 480 -0.36 16.08 9.77
C SER A 480 -1.79 15.84 10.24
N VAL A 481 -2.71 15.47 9.33
CA VAL A 481 -4.13 15.22 9.63
C VAL A 481 -4.30 14.01 10.56
N SER A 482 -3.54 12.93 10.36
CA SER A 482 -3.62 11.72 11.18
C SER A 482 -3.31 11.95 12.66
N LEU A 483 -2.68 13.04 13.01
CA LEU A 483 -2.28 13.39 14.38
C LEU A 483 -3.08 14.53 14.97
N GLU A 484 -4.10 15.05 14.29
CA GLU A 484 -4.99 16.06 14.86
C GLU A 484 -5.68 15.54 16.11
N GLY A 485 -5.72 16.38 17.16
CA GLY A 485 -6.28 16.00 18.45
C GLY A 485 -5.48 14.97 19.26
N SER A 486 -4.25 14.64 18.84
CA SER A 486 -3.40 13.67 19.56
C SER A 486 -2.66 14.24 20.77
N VAL A 487 -2.62 15.57 20.89
CA VAL A 487 -1.99 16.29 21.99
C VAL A 487 -3.09 16.92 22.85
N GLY A 488 -3.39 16.29 23.99
CA GLY A 488 -4.37 16.74 24.97
C GLY A 488 -4.23 15.95 26.26
#